data_b1092fe3bf76cd0e4aca99fdc377597b
#
_entry.id   b1092fe3bf76cd0e4aca99fdc377597b
#
_cell.length_a   1.000
_cell.length_b   1.000
_cell.length_c   1.000
_cell.angle_alpha   90.00
_cell.angle_beta   90.00
_cell.angle_gamma   90.00
#
_symmetry.space_group_name_H-M   'P 1'
#
loop_
_entity.id
_entity.type
_entity.pdbx_description
1 polymer ?
#
loop_
_entity_poly.entity_id
_entity_poly.type
_entity_poly.pdbx_seq_one_letter_code
_entity_poly.pdbx_strand_id
1 'polypeptide(L)'
;KDILITPYVDLKTDYYDLGLVHRNETNDQVTIDSANATKKYGVAVKCATITPNAQRMTEYNLKEMWKSPNGTIRAILDGTVFRKPILVKGIVPYIPTWTKPITIARHAYGDIYKNTEMKVAQGSKAELVVTDKDGRETRQLIHEFKTPGIIQGLHNIDASIASFARACFNFALDQK
;
A
#
# COMPACT_ATOMS: atom_id res chain seq x y z
N LYS A 1 13.20 13.12 -16.07
CA LYS A 1 12.45 13.32 -17.32
C LYS A 1 13.19 14.30 -18.22
N ASP A 2 13.31 15.56 -17.86
CA ASP A 2 13.73 16.65 -18.74
C ASP A 2 15.21 16.63 -19.17
N ILE A 3 16.07 15.91 -18.46
CA ILE A 3 17.50 15.79 -18.76
C ILE A 3 17.81 14.52 -19.54
N LEU A 4 17.24 13.38 -19.14
CA LEU A 4 17.65 12.07 -19.64
C LEU A 4 16.67 11.44 -20.66
N ILE A 5 15.45 11.94 -20.75
CA ILE A 5 14.40 11.33 -21.59
C ILE A 5 13.92 12.28 -22.68
N THR A 6 13.36 13.44 -22.31
CA THR A 6 12.72 14.33 -23.26
C THR A 6 13.63 14.93 -24.34
N PRO A 7 14.97 15.07 -24.12
CA PRO A 7 15.86 15.48 -25.22
C PRO A 7 16.00 14.44 -26.35
N TYR A 8 15.63 13.17 -26.07
CA TYR A 8 15.85 12.06 -26.99
C TYR A 8 14.56 11.38 -27.45
N VAL A 9 13.45 11.62 -26.75
CA VAL A 9 12.16 10.97 -27.01
C VAL A 9 11.02 11.96 -26.87
N ASP A 10 10.15 12.03 -27.89
CA ASP A 10 8.89 12.77 -27.80
C ASP A 10 7.90 12.00 -26.90
N LEU A 11 7.99 12.25 -25.59
CA LEU A 11 7.21 11.60 -24.58
C LEU A 11 6.06 12.49 -24.11
N LYS A 12 4.84 12.14 -24.46
CA LYS A 12 3.63 12.73 -23.87
C LYS A 12 3.39 12.14 -22.48
N THR A 13 3.17 13.02 -21.51
CA THR A 13 2.95 12.60 -20.11
C THR A 13 1.78 13.34 -19.50
N ASP A 14 0.91 12.60 -18.81
CA ASP A 14 -0.04 13.18 -17.86
C ASP A 14 0.63 13.28 -16.50
N TYR A 15 0.52 14.46 -15.88
CA TYR A 15 1.14 14.74 -14.59
C TYR A 15 0.08 14.88 -13.49
N TYR A 16 0.32 14.20 -12.37
CA TYR A 16 -0.52 14.24 -11.17
C TYR A 16 0.34 14.67 -9.98
N ASP A 17 0.03 15.84 -9.40
CA ASP A 17 0.73 16.33 -8.22
C ASP A 17 0.22 15.61 -6.95
N LEU A 18 1.04 14.73 -6.40
CA LEU A 18 0.78 14.00 -5.15
C LEU A 18 1.40 14.69 -3.93
N GLY A 19 1.75 15.96 -4.02
CA GLY A 19 2.19 16.79 -2.90
C GLY A 19 1.07 16.99 -1.87
N LEU A 20 1.43 17.21 -0.60
CA LEU A 20 0.46 17.34 0.49
C LEU A 20 -0.56 18.46 0.27
N VAL A 21 -0.10 19.60 -0.25
CA VAL A 21 -0.96 20.76 -0.48
C VAL A 21 -2.07 20.40 -1.49
N HIS A 22 -1.68 19.93 -2.66
CA HIS A 22 -2.64 19.59 -3.71
C HIS A 22 -3.55 18.41 -3.36
N ARG A 23 -3.03 17.41 -2.65
CA ARG A 23 -3.86 16.33 -2.09
C ARG A 23 -4.90 16.85 -1.11
N ASN A 24 -4.53 17.82 -0.25
CA ASN A 24 -5.44 18.45 0.70
C ASN A 24 -6.51 19.30 0.01
N GLU A 25 -6.17 20.00 -1.07
CA GLU A 25 -7.11 20.78 -1.89
C GLU A 25 -8.14 19.88 -2.58
N THR A 26 -7.70 18.75 -3.11
CA THR A 26 -8.52 17.78 -3.86
C THR A 26 -9.18 16.70 -2.96
N ASN A 27 -9.05 16.81 -1.64
CA ASN A 27 -9.48 15.75 -0.69
C ASN A 27 -8.95 14.37 -1.09
N ASP A 28 -7.68 14.31 -1.47
CA ASP A 28 -6.95 13.12 -1.95
C ASP A 28 -7.48 12.49 -3.26
N GLN A 29 -8.42 13.16 -3.96
CA GLN A 29 -8.95 12.65 -5.24
C GLN A 29 -7.85 12.48 -6.29
N VAL A 30 -6.86 13.37 -6.33
CA VAL A 30 -5.71 13.28 -7.25
C VAL A 30 -4.95 11.94 -7.14
N THR A 31 -4.89 11.35 -5.95
CA THR A 31 -4.27 10.04 -5.74
C THR A 31 -5.05 8.93 -6.45
N ILE A 32 -6.38 8.98 -6.38
CA ILE A 32 -7.28 8.04 -7.07
C ILE A 32 -7.17 8.22 -8.59
N ASP A 33 -7.18 9.46 -9.06
CA ASP A 33 -7.09 9.79 -10.48
C ASP A 33 -5.77 9.32 -11.08
N SER A 34 -4.65 9.50 -10.37
CA SER A 34 -3.34 9.00 -10.79
C SER A 34 -3.29 7.48 -10.91
N ALA A 35 -3.95 6.75 -10.00
CA ALA A 35 -4.05 5.30 -10.05
C ALA A 35 -4.89 4.82 -11.23
N ASN A 36 -6.03 5.47 -11.49
CA ASN A 36 -6.90 5.16 -12.62
C ASN A 36 -6.23 5.48 -13.96
N ALA A 37 -5.48 6.57 -14.06
CA ALA A 37 -4.66 6.88 -15.22
C ALA A 37 -3.59 5.80 -15.44
N THR A 38 -2.95 5.31 -14.37
CA THR A 38 -1.99 4.20 -14.45
C THR A 38 -2.62 2.93 -15.01
N LYS A 39 -3.85 2.60 -14.58
CA LYS A 39 -4.60 1.47 -15.17
C LYS A 39 -4.87 1.67 -16.66
N LYS A 40 -5.26 2.88 -17.05
CA LYS A 40 -5.59 3.23 -18.43
C LYS A 40 -4.38 3.13 -19.35
N TYR A 41 -3.24 3.65 -18.92
CA TYR A 41 -2.02 3.71 -19.75
C TYR A 41 -1.10 2.49 -19.60
N GLY A 42 -1.29 1.69 -18.57
CA GLY A 42 -0.49 0.49 -18.28
C GLY A 42 0.90 0.78 -17.70
N VAL A 43 1.28 2.04 -17.56
CA VAL A 43 2.59 2.45 -17.04
C VAL A 43 2.52 3.79 -16.31
N ALA A 44 3.28 3.92 -15.23
CA ALA A 44 3.48 5.19 -14.55
C ALA A 44 4.84 5.23 -13.84
N VAL A 45 5.34 6.44 -13.61
CA VAL A 45 6.50 6.70 -12.77
C VAL A 45 6.08 7.56 -11.60
N LYS A 46 6.26 7.05 -10.37
CA LYS A 46 5.93 7.78 -9.15
C LYS A 46 7.20 8.18 -8.41
N CYS A 47 7.33 9.47 -8.14
CA CYS A 47 8.35 10.01 -7.26
C CYS A 47 7.99 9.83 -5.78
N ALA A 48 8.94 10.13 -4.89
CA ALA A 48 8.71 10.12 -3.45
C ALA A 48 7.61 11.10 -3.05
N THR A 49 6.82 10.72 -2.04
CA THR A 49 5.75 11.55 -1.47
C THR A 49 5.82 11.52 0.05
N ILE A 50 5.27 12.54 0.67
CA ILE A 50 5.17 12.65 2.12
C ILE A 50 3.84 12.04 2.58
N THR A 51 3.89 11.19 3.60
CA THR A 51 2.72 10.77 4.36
C THR A 51 2.65 11.63 5.62
N PRO A 52 1.55 12.37 5.88
CA PRO A 52 1.46 13.24 7.04
C PRO A 52 1.39 12.43 8.34
N ASN A 53 1.95 13.02 9.38
CA ASN A 53 1.79 12.63 10.76
C ASN A 53 1.12 13.77 11.55
N ALA A 54 0.89 13.60 12.83
CA ALA A 54 0.23 14.62 13.66
C ALA A 54 0.91 16.00 13.61
N GLN A 55 2.24 16.06 13.58
CA GLN A 55 3.01 17.31 13.46
C GLN A 55 2.75 18.00 12.12
N ARG A 56 2.70 17.23 11.03
CA ARG A 56 2.48 17.76 9.69
C ARG A 56 1.06 18.25 9.44
N MET A 57 0.10 17.78 10.23
CA MET A 57 -1.27 18.33 10.21
C MET A 57 -1.27 19.83 10.44
N THR A 58 -0.53 20.30 11.45
CA THR A 58 -0.43 21.73 11.78
C THR A 58 0.49 22.47 10.81
N GLU A 59 1.65 21.87 10.48
CA GLU A 59 2.64 22.48 9.58
C GLU A 59 2.06 22.83 8.20
N TYR A 60 1.24 21.95 7.62
CA TYR A 60 0.65 22.11 6.30
C TYR A 60 -0.83 22.52 6.33
N ASN A 61 -1.38 22.80 7.50
CA ASN A 61 -2.80 23.14 7.69
C ASN A 61 -3.74 22.14 6.98
N LEU A 62 -3.53 20.85 7.24
CA LEU A 62 -4.27 19.80 6.56
C LEU A 62 -5.67 19.61 7.17
N LYS A 63 -6.66 19.36 6.32
CA LYS A 63 -8.05 19.04 6.73
C LYS A 63 -8.13 17.73 7.51
N GLU A 64 -7.32 16.75 7.10
CA GLU A 64 -7.21 15.44 7.77
C GLU A 64 -5.85 14.79 7.52
N MET A 65 -5.54 13.77 8.31
CA MET A 65 -4.30 13.00 8.19
C MET A 65 -4.42 12.01 7.03
N TRP A 66 -4.17 12.49 5.81
CA TRP A 66 -4.27 11.72 4.58
C TRP A 66 -3.43 10.44 4.65
N LYS A 67 -4.03 9.31 4.22
CA LYS A 67 -3.33 8.02 4.15
C LYS A 67 -2.17 8.09 3.15
N SER A 68 -1.26 7.11 3.22
CA SER A 68 -0.16 7.02 2.26
C SER A 68 -0.69 6.87 0.83
N PRO A 69 -0.33 7.74 -0.11
CA PRO A 69 -0.74 7.60 -1.51
C PRO A 69 -0.20 6.32 -2.14
N ASN A 70 0.93 5.81 -1.64
CA ASN A 70 1.46 4.51 -2.07
C ASN A 70 0.50 3.36 -1.76
N GLY A 71 -0.12 3.37 -0.57
CA GLY A 71 -1.09 2.37 -0.16
C GLY A 71 -2.36 2.44 -1.01
N THR A 72 -2.90 3.65 -1.20
CA THR A 72 -4.10 3.89 -2.02
C THR A 72 -3.91 3.45 -3.47
N ILE A 73 -2.80 3.88 -4.10
CA ILE A 73 -2.49 3.53 -5.49
C ILE A 73 -2.33 2.01 -5.64
N ARG A 74 -1.58 1.35 -4.75
CA ARG A 74 -1.39 -0.11 -4.80
C ARG A 74 -2.69 -0.87 -4.63
N ALA A 75 -3.56 -0.44 -3.71
CA ALA A 75 -4.86 -1.05 -3.50
C ALA A 75 -5.79 -0.94 -4.71
N ILE A 76 -5.72 0.18 -5.45
CA ILE A 76 -6.49 0.40 -6.68
C ILE A 76 -5.93 -0.43 -7.85
N LEU A 77 -4.60 -0.48 -7.97
CA LEU A 77 -3.94 -1.23 -9.05
C LEU A 77 -3.99 -2.74 -8.82
N ASP A 78 -3.97 -3.17 -7.55
CA ASP A 78 -3.75 -4.56 -7.15
C ASP A 78 -2.41 -5.11 -7.70
N GLY A 79 -2.19 -6.41 -7.59
CA GLY A 79 -1.02 -7.09 -8.16
C GLY A 79 0.05 -7.44 -7.14
N THR A 80 1.20 -7.84 -7.65
CA THR A 80 2.32 -8.33 -6.84
C THR A 80 3.61 -7.67 -7.25
N VAL A 81 4.37 -7.21 -6.26
CA VAL A 81 5.71 -6.65 -6.46
C VAL A 81 6.76 -7.65 -6.01
N PHE A 82 7.66 -8.01 -6.92
CA PHE A 82 8.82 -8.83 -6.60
C PHE A 82 10.07 -7.97 -6.44
N ARG A 83 10.82 -8.21 -5.39
CA ARG A 83 12.08 -7.52 -5.11
C ARG A 83 13.14 -8.55 -4.78
N LYS A 84 14.30 -8.43 -5.41
CA LYS A 84 15.50 -9.20 -5.07
C LYS A 84 16.70 -8.27 -4.97
N PRO A 85 17.71 -8.60 -4.16
CA PRO A 85 18.90 -7.77 -4.01
C PRO A 85 19.60 -7.55 -5.36
N ILE A 86 20.09 -6.34 -5.56
CA ILE A 86 20.98 -6.01 -6.67
C ILE A 86 22.40 -6.03 -6.11
N LEU A 87 23.21 -6.99 -6.55
CA LEU A 87 24.61 -7.09 -6.14
C LEU A 87 25.50 -6.44 -7.19
N VAL A 88 26.43 -5.60 -6.75
CA VAL A 88 27.37 -4.91 -7.61
C VAL A 88 28.77 -5.45 -7.34
N LYS A 89 29.47 -5.88 -8.42
CA LYS A 89 30.85 -6.37 -8.31
C LYS A 89 31.75 -5.32 -7.66
N GLY A 90 32.52 -5.73 -6.65
CA GLY A 90 33.42 -4.84 -5.92
C GLY A 90 32.78 -4.05 -4.76
N ILE A 91 31.45 -4.15 -4.57
CA ILE A 91 30.77 -3.57 -3.41
C ILE A 91 30.34 -4.71 -2.48
N VAL A 92 30.83 -4.68 -1.24
CA VAL A 92 30.45 -5.66 -0.21
C VAL A 92 29.01 -5.41 0.20
N PRO A 93 28.12 -6.42 0.11
CA PRO A 93 26.73 -6.27 0.57
C PRO A 93 26.67 -6.01 2.07
N TYR A 94 25.60 -5.33 2.52
CA TYR A 94 25.40 -5.01 3.95
C TYR A 94 25.41 -6.25 4.85
N ILE A 95 24.91 -7.39 4.35
CA ILE A 95 24.98 -8.68 5.04
C ILE A 95 25.77 -9.66 4.16
N PRO A 96 27.11 -9.75 4.32
CA PRO A 96 27.96 -10.53 3.43
C PRO A 96 27.78 -12.05 3.55
N THR A 97 27.16 -12.51 4.64
CA THR A 97 26.89 -13.94 4.88
C THR A 97 25.68 -14.47 4.12
N TRP A 98 24.86 -13.62 3.53
CA TRP A 98 23.74 -14.04 2.69
C TRP A 98 24.23 -14.38 1.29
N THR A 99 24.48 -15.67 1.07
CA THR A 99 25.06 -16.18 -0.18
C THR A 99 24.02 -16.76 -1.15
N LYS A 100 22.79 -16.96 -0.69
CA LYS A 100 21.69 -17.48 -1.52
C LYS A 100 20.79 -16.36 -1.97
N PRO A 101 20.17 -16.46 -3.17
CA PRO A 101 19.17 -15.49 -3.63
C PRO A 101 17.98 -15.40 -2.66
N ILE A 102 17.55 -14.18 -2.37
CA ILE A 102 16.36 -13.90 -1.56
C ILE A 102 15.44 -13.03 -2.40
N THR A 103 14.22 -13.49 -2.62
CA THR A 103 13.18 -12.73 -3.32
C THR A 103 12.04 -12.44 -2.36
N ILE A 104 11.63 -11.17 -2.28
CA ILE A 104 10.50 -10.73 -1.48
C ILE A 104 9.32 -10.47 -2.42
N ALA A 105 8.24 -11.23 -2.25
CA ALA A 105 6.98 -10.97 -2.90
C ALA A 105 6.11 -10.10 -2.00
N ARG A 106 5.50 -9.05 -2.56
CA ARG A 106 4.61 -8.15 -1.84
C ARG A 106 3.24 -8.13 -2.49
N HIS A 107 2.22 -8.54 -1.73
CA HIS A 107 0.83 -8.39 -2.11
C HIS A 107 0.42 -6.91 -2.03
N ALA A 108 -0.25 -6.40 -3.06
CA ALA A 108 -0.57 -4.98 -3.15
C ALA A 108 -1.93 -4.60 -2.56
N TYR A 109 -2.80 -5.58 -2.28
CA TYR A 109 -4.18 -5.37 -1.83
C TYR A 109 -4.40 -5.81 -0.38
N GLY A 110 -5.30 -5.10 0.31
CA GLY A 110 -5.80 -5.50 1.64
C GLY A 110 -4.76 -5.35 2.75
N ASP A 111 -4.81 -6.28 3.71
CA ASP A 111 -3.88 -6.40 4.83
C ASP A 111 -3.70 -5.07 5.60
N ILE A 112 -2.47 -4.75 5.96
CA ILE A 112 -2.14 -3.54 6.73
C ILE A 112 -2.42 -2.22 6.00
N TYR A 113 -2.56 -2.22 4.68
CA TYR A 113 -2.83 -0.99 3.91
C TYR A 113 -4.28 -0.54 3.99
N LYS A 114 -5.20 -1.47 4.30
CA LYS A 114 -6.63 -1.22 4.47
C LYS A 114 -7.13 -1.66 5.84
N ASN A 115 -6.25 -1.77 6.82
CA ASN A 115 -6.65 -2.07 8.19
C ASN A 115 -7.47 -0.94 8.81
N THR A 116 -8.31 -1.33 9.75
CA THR A 116 -8.98 -0.42 10.67
C THR A 116 -8.42 -0.66 12.06
N GLU A 117 -8.15 0.42 12.79
CA GLU A 117 -7.63 0.30 14.16
C GLU A 117 -8.34 1.27 15.09
N MET A 118 -8.44 0.87 16.36
CA MET A 118 -8.94 1.74 17.42
C MET A 118 -8.28 1.43 18.76
N LYS A 119 -8.12 2.47 19.58
CA LYS A 119 -7.72 2.33 20.98
C LYS A 119 -8.92 1.85 21.79
N VAL A 120 -8.68 0.95 22.73
CA VAL A 120 -9.69 0.41 23.64
C VAL A 120 -9.28 0.61 25.10
N ALA A 121 -10.26 0.94 25.94
CA ALA A 121 -10.04 1.10 27.37
C ALA A 121 -9.97 -0.26 28.09
N GLN A 122 -9.46 -0.23 29.33
CA GLN A 122 -9.54 -1.38 30.24
C GLN A 122 -11.01 -1.79 30.47
N GLY A 123 -11.27 -3.08 30.53
CA GLY A 123 -12.61 -3.65 30.68
C GLY A 123 -13.41 -3.76 29.40
N SER A 124 -12.86 -3.32 28.26
CA SER A 124 -13.52 -3.44 26.96
C SER A 124 -13.53 -4.88 26.48
N LYS A 125 -14.61 -5.26 25.80
CA LYS A 125 -14.76 -6.51 25.06
C LYS A 125 -14.74 -6.21 23.57
N ALA A 126 -13.89 -6.88 22.82
CA ALA A 126 -13.81 -6.75 21.36
C ALA A 126 -14.39 -7.98 20.67
N GLU A 127 -15.25 -7.76 19.70
CA GLU A 127 -15.89 -8.80 18.90
C GLU A 127 -15.70 -8.51 17.41
N LEU A 128 -15.50 -9.56 16.61
CA LEU A 128 -15.66 -9.52 15.17
C LEU A 128 -17.13 -9.78 14.86
N VAL A 129 -17.74 -8.87 14.13
CA VAL A 129 -19.14 -8.97 13.70
C VAL A 129 -19.19 -8.96 12.19
N VAL A 130 -19.83 -9.95 11.61
CA VAL A 130 -20.09 -10.02 10.17
C VAL A 130 -21.60 -10.03 9.97
N THR A 131 -22.10 -9.04 9.24
CA THR A 131 -23.52 -8.94 8.84
C THR A 131 -23.63 -9.37 7.40
N ASP A 132 -24.43 -10.39 7.11
CA ASP A 132 -24.69 -10.85 5.75
C ASP A 132 -25.70 -9.93 5.02
N LYS A 133 -25.95 -10.20 3.73
CA LYS A 133 -26.88 -9.43 2.89
C LYS A 133 -28.33 -9.45 3.41
N ASP A 134 -28.71 -10.45 4.20
CA ASP A 134 -30.05 -10.63 4.77
C ASP A 134 -30.18 -10.02 6.18
N GLY A 135 -29.11 -9.35 6.65
CA GLY A 135 -29.06 -8.70 7.96
C GLY A 135 -28.75 -9.65 9.12
N ARG A 136 -28.38 -10.91 8.85
CA ARG A 136 -27.99 -11.86 9.90
C ARG A 136 -26.57 -11.58 10.36
N GLU A 137 -26.37 -11.57 11.67
CA GLU A 137 -25.08 -11.32 12.28
C GLU A 137 -24.44 -12.61 12.78
N THR A 138 -23.18 -12.77 12.46
CA THR A 138 -22.28 -13.75 13.08
C THR A 138 -21.27 -13.00 13.94
N ARG A 139 -21.12 -13.41 15.21
CA ARG A 139 -20.24 -12.75 16.17
C ARG A 139 -19.18 -13.72 16.69
N GLN A 140 -17.96 -13.24 16.80
CA GLN A 140 -16.85 -13.98 17.37
C GLN A 140 -16.09 -13.09 18.34
N LEU A 141 -15.89 -13.56 19.56
CA LEU A 141 -15.05 -12.86 20.54
C LEU A 141 -13.60 -12.84 20.05
N ILE A 142 -13.01 -11.64 20.01
CA ILE A 142 -11.59 -11.45 19.72
C ILE A 142 -10.81 -11.45 21.03
N HIS A 143 -11.18 -10.53 21.98
CA HIS A 143 -10.46 -10.37 23.23
C HIS A 143 -11.26 -9.59 24.28
N GLU A 144 -10.99 -9.90 25.55
CA GLU A 144 -11.43 -9.11 26.71
C GLU A 144 -10.23 -8.39 27.32
N PHE A 145 -10.24 -7.07 27.27
CA PHE A 145 -9.11 -6.23 27.64
C PHE A 145 -9.04 -6.02 29.16
N LYS A 146 -8.10 -6.68 29.84
CA LYS A 146 -7.82 -6.46 31.24
C LYS A 146 -7.02 -5.18 31.50
N THR A 147 -6.38 -4.63 30.48
CA THR A 147 -5.65 -3.36 30.46
C THR A 147 -6.02 -2.59 29.20
N PRO A 148 -5.78 -1.27 29.12
CA PRO A 148 -5.95 -0.55 27.86
C PRO A 148 -5.12 -1.16 26.73
N GLY A 149 -5.61 -1.09 25.49
CA GLY A 149 -4.93 -1.68 24.36
C GLY A 149 -5.37 -1.10 23.02
N ILE A 150 -5.04 -1.83 21.95
CA ILE A 150 -5.40 -1.53 20.57
C ILE A 150 -6.00 -2.77 19.95
N ILE A 151 -7.04 -2.60 19.14
CA ILE A 151 -7.57 -3.63 18.24
C ILE A 151 -7.38 -3.22 16.80
N GLN A 152 -7.08 -4.19 15.94
CA GLN A 152 -6.94 -4.01 14.50
C GLN A 152 -7.79 -5.03 13.76
N GLY A 153 -8.46 -4.60 12.69
CA GLY A 153 -9.19 -5.45 11.75
C GLY A 153 -8.51 -5.44 10.38
N LEU A 154 -8.25 -6.62 9.84
CA LEU A 154 -7.68 -6.82 8.51
C LEU A 154 -8.69 -7.54 7.63
N HIS A 155 -8.63 -7.31 6.32
CA HIS A 155 -9.44 -8.05 5.35
C HIS A 155 -8.67 -8.32 4.07
N ASN A 156 -9.10 -9.32 3.34
CA ASN A 156 -8.65 -9.59 1.98
C ASN A 156 -9.82 -10.15 1.17
N ILE A 157 -9.65 -10.28 -0.13
CA ILE A 157 -10.64 -10.89 -1.03
C ILE A 157 -10.02 -12.05 -1.81
N ASP A 158 -10.79 -13.10 -2.03
CA ASP A 158 -10.30 -14.35 -2.65
C ASP A 158 -9.69 -14.12 -4.03
N ALA A 159 -10.27 -13.25 -4.84
CA ALA A 159 -9.75 -12.93 -6.16
C ALA A 159 -8.33 -12.33 -6.10
N SER A 160 -8.05 -11.46 -5.13
CA SER A 160 -6.74 -10.85 -4.94
C SER A 160 -5.72 -11.86 -4.37
N ILE A 161 -6.15 -12.73 -3.45
CA ILE A 161 -5.31 -13.82 -2.93
C ILE A 161 -4.92 -14.78 -4.06
N ALA A 162 -5.88 -15.19 -4.88
CA ALA A 162 -5.64 -16.08 -6.02
C ALA A 162 -4.70 -15.44 -7.07
N SER A 163 -4.87 -14.13 -7.33
CA SER A 163 -3.97 -13.36 -8.20
C SER A 163 -2.54 -13.33 -7.66
N PHE A 164 -2.38 -13.07 -6.37
CA PHE A 164 -1.07 -13.08 -5.70
C PHE A 164 -0.39 -14.45 -5.78
N ALA A 165 -1.13 -15.52 -5.48
CA ALA A 165 -0.61 -16.89 -5.56
C ALA A 165 -0.15 -17.23 -6.99
N ARG A 166 -0.96 -16.91 -8.01
CA ARG A 166 -0.62 -17.13 -9.42
C ARG A 166 0.63 -16.35 -9.81
N ALA A 167 0.75 -15.09 -9.40
CA ALA A 167 1.93 -14.28 -9.68
C ALA A 167 3.19 -14.89 -9.04
N CYS A 168 3.11 -15.38 -7.81
CA CYS A 168 4.22 -16.04 -7.12
C CYS A 168 4.64 -17.34 -7.83
N PHE A 169 3.70 -18.18 -8.24
CA PHE A 169 4.00 -19.41 -8.97
C PHE A 169 4.60 -19.15 -10.34
N ASN A 170 4.06 -18.20 -11.11
CA ASN A 170 4.62 -17.82 -12.41
C ASN A 170 6.03 -17.28 -12.25
N PHE A 171 6.26 -16.38 -11.29
CA PHE A 171 7.59 -15.87 -11.00
C PHE A 171 8.57 -16.99 -10.66
N ALA A 172 8.16 -17.97 -9.84
CA ALA A 172 9.00 -19.10 -9.49
C ALA A 172 9.36 -19.97 -10.71
N LEU A 173 8.43 -20.16 -11.65
CA LEU A 173 8.68 -20.85 -12.91
C LEU A 173 9.67 -20.10 -13.79
N ASP A 174 9.57 -18.79 -13.88
CA ASP A 174 10.44 -17.93 -14.69
C ASP A 174 11.89 -17.84 -14.11
N GLN A 175 12.10 -18.24 -12.86
CA GLN A 175 13.43 -18.21 -12.22
C GLN A 175 14.17 -19.58 -12.31
N LYS A 176 13.61 -20.59 -12.98
CA LYS A 176 14.31 -21.82 -13.32
C LYS A 176 15.26 -21.60 -14.49
#